data_b2137cffb39863ece8ce55ded980610a
#
_entry.id   b2137cffb39863ece8ce55ded980610a
#
_cell.length_a   1.000
_cell.length_b   1.000
_cell.length_c   1.000
_cell.angle_alpha   90.00
_cell.angle_beta   90.00
_cell.angle_gamma   90.00
#
_symmetry.space_group_name_H-M   'P 1'
#
loop_
_entity.id
_entity.type
_entity.pdbx_description
1 polymer ?
#
loop_
_entity_poly.entity_id
_entity_poly.type
_entity_poly.pdbx_seq_one_letter_code
_entity_poly.pdbx_strand_id
1 'polypeptide(L)'
;GAKQNEQPIPPIYWVPNPLDIWYAVELVARSVWLRLSKLSSSGCVLGEAAAMRLAEISTVYPHWQLSSNERDEFSHWMSGTGDPDFKNSHEVDIAPRKRQELVQWLQKQVSEPKFFYEDTWKDVCRRHLLNSLFALNDLADMDEWPIKRWQEAFQVWSDTGIVKRSWCFVAPIVLKMPDKILLELGHSVTWWIESASKLINLKEDIMLSLCRRVLSLPLEAVFGSLTNEDGGKNFDPVTSAINHPVGHVTQSLINLWFKQNPNDNELLSDELKPIFTLICDVRESKFRHGRVILGSRLIAFFRVDSTWTEQHLLPLFNWNNPVEAKAVWAGFLYSPRLYQPLLIAFKPHFLESVKHYSDLGENQQQFSAFLTYVALGLGEGYSVDEFRTAFAALPQEGLQESAQSLFQALEGAAEQREDYWKNRVQPLWQQVWPKSRDLASSKIAESLSRLAIAARGEFPAAL
;
A
#
# COMPACT_ATOMS: atom_id res chain seq x y z
N GLY A 1 -46.81 29.54 14.28
CA GLY A 1 -45.49 29.08 14.02
C GLY A 1 -44.89 29.89 12.91
N ALA A 2 -44.01 30.88 13.21
CA ALA A 2 -43.34 31.70 12.24
C ALA A 2 -42.19 30.86 11.57
N LYS A 3 -42.21 30.79 10.23
CA LYS A 3 -41.08 30.33 9.45
C LYS A 3 -40.04 31.45 9.46
N GLN A 4 -38.91 31.24 10.09
CA GLN A 4 -37.72 32.08 9.90
C GLN A 4 -37.17 31.83 8.51
N ASN A 5 -37.18 32.90 7.67
CA ASN A 5 -36.45 32.94 6.42
C ASN A 5 -34.95 33.00 6.73
N GLU A 6 -34.24 31.90 6.55
CA GLU A 6 -32.78 31.92 6.45
C GLU A 6 -32.38 32.51 5.10
N GLN A 7 -31.92 33.76 5.12
CA GLN A 7 -31.25 34.36 3.98
C GLN A 7 -29.92 33.64 3.76
N PRO A 8 -29.54 33.30 2.52
CA PRO A 8 -28.23 32.73 2.25
C PRO A 8 -27.14 33.75 2.62
N ILE A 9 -26.21 33.32 3.45
CA ILE A 9 -25.01 34.08 3.81
C ILE A 9 -24.24 34.34 2.51
N PRO A 10 -24.00 35.62 2.13
CA PRO A 10 -23.21 35.89 0.92
C PRO A 10 -21.79 35.35 1.08
N PRO A 11 -21.16 34.89 0.00
CA PRO A 11 -19.77 34.41 0.07
C PRO A 11 -18.88 35.54 0.60
N ILE A 12 -18.18 35.29 1.69
CA ILE A 12 -17.20 36.21 2.25
C ILE A 12 -16.05 36.29 1.24
N TYR A 13 -16.06 37.32 0.40
CA TYR A 13 -14.88 37.67 -0.38
C TYR A 13 -13.83 38.20 0.59
N TRP A 14 -12.82 37.40 0.87
CA TRP A 14 -11.66 37.82 1.64
C TRP A 14 -10.92 38.88 0.80
N VAL A 15 -11.05 40.14 1.20
CA VAL A 15 -10.27 41.25 0.62
C VAL A 15 -9.03 41.38 1.48
N PRO A 16 -7.83 41.06 0.97
CA PRO A 16 -6.60 41.17 1.76
C PRO A 16 -6.42 42.62 2.22
N ASN A 17 -6.01 42.79 3.48
CA ASN A 17 -5.61 44.09 3.98
C ASN A 17 -4.42 44.61 3.13
N PRO A 18 -4.35 45.88 2.75
CA PRO A 18 -3.21 46.44 2.04
C PRO A 18 -1.84 46.14 2.67
N LEU A 19 -1.78 46.09 3.99
CA LEU A 19 -0.55 45.65 4.73
C LEU A 19 -0.15 44.22 4.44
N ASP A 20 -1.12 43.31 4.30
CA ASP A 20 -0.85 41.88 3.98
C ASP A 20 -0.32 41.74 2.56
N ILE A 21 -0.81 42.57 1.63
CA ILE A 21 -0.33 42.61 0.24
C ILE A 21 1.12 43.08 0.20
N TRP A 22 1.44 44.19 0.89
CA TRP A 22 2.81 44.69 0.95
C TRP A 22 3.78 43.69 1.56
N TYR A 23 3.38 43.03 2.65
CA TYR A 23 4.18 41.99 3.28
C TYR A 23 4.40 40.79 2.33
N ALA A 24 3.37 40.37 1.61
CA ALA A 24 3.50 39.27 0.65
C ALA A 24 4.42 39.66 -0.53
N VAL A 25 4.35 40.91 -1.01
CA VAL A 25 5.23 41.43 -2.07
C VAL A 25 6.69 41.46 -1.59
N GLU A 26 6.93 41.91 -0.37
CA GLU A 26 8.27 41.94 0.22
C GLU A 26 8.85 40.52 0.38
N LEU A 27 8.05 39.54 0.85
CA LEU A 27 8.47 38.16 0.96
C LEU A 27 8.86 37.56 -0.39
N VAL A 28 8.06 37.81 -1.41
CA VAL A 28 8.37 37.35 -2.79
C VAL A 28 9.64 38.02 -3.30
N ALA A 29 9.76 39.35 -3.13
CA ALA A 29 10.96 40.07 -3.53
C ALA A 29 12.21 39.57 -2.80
N ARG A 30 12.12 39.30 -1.48
CA ARG A 30 13.21 38.72 -0.67
C ARG A 30 13.62 37.35 -1.19
N SER A 31 12.65 36.47 -1.47
CA SER A 31 12.90 35.14 -2.00
C SER A 31 13.62 35.18 -3.36
N VAL A 32 13.17 36.02 -4.27
CA VAL A 32 13.80 36.19 -5.60
C VAL A 32 15.20 36.78 -5.47
N TRP A 33 15.38 37.83 -4.67
CA TRP A 33 16.66 38.48 -4.43
C TRP A 33 17.68 37.48 -3.84
N LEU A 34 17.29 36.71 -2.85
CA LEU A 34 18.16 35.73 -2.20
C LEU A 34 18.69 34.67 -3.16
N ARG A 35 17.79 34.12 -4.01
CA ARG A 35 18.16 33.11 -5.03
C ARG A 35 19.12 33.68 -6.05
N LEU A 36 18.82 34.84 -6.61
CA LEU A 36 19.65 35.48 -7.64
C LEU A 36 21.00 35.92 -7.07
N SER A 37 21.04 36.46 -5.85
CA SER A 37 22.26 36.85 -5.16
C SER A 37 23.16 35.66 -4.87
N LYS A 38 22.59 34.52 -4.43
CA LYS A 38 23.35 33.29 -4.20
C LYS A 38 23.93 32.72 -5.49
N LEU A 39 23.14 32.67 -6.56
CA LEU A 39 23.65 32.23 -7.87
C LEU A 39 24.81 33.10 -8.35
N SER A 40 24.65 34.42 -8.25
CA SER A 40 25.71 35.36 -8.60
C SER A 40 26.96 35.22 -7.75
N SER A 41 26.80 35.09 -6.42
CA SER A 41 27.94 34.90 -5.50
C SER A 41 28.66 33.56 -5.66
N SER A 42 27.95 32.55 -6.16
CA SER A 42 28.51 31.21 -6.50
C SER A 42 29.22 31.20 -7.86
N GLY A 43 29.36 32.34 -8.54
CA GLY A 43 30.05 32.44 -9.83
C GLY A 43 29.17 32.09 -11.04
N CYS A 44 27.86 31.90 -10.86
CA CYS A 44 26.95 31.69 -11.99
C CYS A 44 26.71 32.98 -12.77
N VAL A 45 26.80 32.93 -14.08
CA VAL A 45 26.45 34.05 -14.96
C VAL A 45 24.93 34.10 -15.06
N LEU A 46 24.31 35.18 -14.53
CA LEU A 46 22.90 35.39 -14.65
C LEU A 46 22.52 35.84 -16.08
N GLY A 47 21.43 35.31 -16.61
CA GLY A 47 20.87 35.86 -17.85
C GLY A 47 20.39 37.30 -17.66
N GLU A 48 20.28 38.07 -18.75
CA GLU A 48 19.97 39.50 -18.75
C GLU A 48 18.73 39.86 -17.90
N ALA A 49 17.62 39.15 -18.08
CA ALA A 49 16.39 39.38 -17.31
C ALA A 49 16.57 39.13 -15.81
N ALA A 50 17.35 38.10 -15.42
CA ALA A 50 17.62 37.78 -14.02
C ALA A 50 18.55 38.82 -13.36
N ALA A 51 19.56 39.28 -14.10
CA ALA A 51 20.46 40.37 -13.67
C ALA A 51 19.72 41.70 -13.46
N MET A 52 18.86 42.07 -14.43
CA MET A 52 18.00 43.24 -14.31
C MET A 52 17.09 43.14 -13.07
N ARG A 53 16.44 41.98 -12.88
CA ARG A 53 15.56 41.79 -11.73
C ARG A 53 16.29 41.87 -10.38
N LEU A 54 17.50 41.32 -10.30
CA LEU A 54 18.35 41.44 -9.11
C LEU A 54 18.70 42.92 -8.82
N ALA A 55 19.07 43.68 -9.84
CA ALA A 55 19.40 45.09 -9.71
C ALA A 55 18.17 45.92 -9.25
N GLU A 56 17.00 45.70 -9.86
CA GLU A 56 15.74 46.35 -9.45
C GLU A 56 15.42 46.13 -7.97
N ILE A 57 15.45 44.87 -7.53
CA ILE A 57 15.14 44.54 -6.14
C ILE A 57 16.19 45.14 -5.20
N SER A 58 17.48 45.07 -5.54
CA SER A 58 18.55 45.62 -4.74
C SER A 58 18.49 47.15 -4.64
N THR A 59 17.90 47.82 -5.61
CA THR A 59 17.65 49.27 -5.58
C THR A 59 16.51 49.63 -4.61
N VAL A 60 15.47 48.82 -4.55
CA VAL A 60 14.32 48.99 -3.65
C VAL A 60 14.69 48.65 -2.21
N TYR A 61 15.54 47.62 -2.03
CA TYR A 61 15.92 47.09 -0.70
C TYR A 61 17.45 47.11 -0.53
N PRO A 62 18.10 48.27 -0.45
CA PRO A 62 19.57 48.38 -0.42
C PRO A 62 20.19 47.86 0.84
N HIS A 63 19.40 47.63 1.90
CA HIS A 63 19.88 47.08 3.19
C HIS A 63 19.97 45.54 3.18
N TRP A 64 19.45 44.87 2.16
CA TRP A 64 19.59 43.41 2.11
C TRP A 64 21.02 43.02 1.74
N GLN A 65 21.62 42.17 2.56
CA GLN A 65 22.96 41.65 2.34
C GLN A 65 22.93 40.14 2.52
N LEU A 66 23.67 39.41 1.69
CA LEU A 66 23.89 37.98 1.86
C LEU A 66 24.79 37.78 3.09
N SER A 67 24.29 37.06 4.10
CA SER A 67 25.14 36.59 5.20
C SER A 67 25.93 35.37 4.75
N SER A 68 27.13 35.18 5.35
CA SER A 68 27.95 33.98 5.10
C SER A 68 27.24 32.66 5.47
N ASN A 69 26.22 32.76 6.30
CA ASN A 69 25.44 31.62 6.80
C ASN A 69 23.98 31.63 6.31
N GLU A 70 23.69 32.38 5.23
CA GLU A 70 22.35 32.43 4.67
C GLU A 70 21.90 31.04 4.22
N ARG A 71 20.73 30.61 4.66
CA ARG A 71 20.19 29.29 4.34
C ARG A 71 19.97 29.10 2.84
N ASP A 72 20.22 27.90 2.36
CA ASP A 72 19.80 27.49 1.05
C ASP A 72 18.28 27.21 1.05
N GLU A 73 17.49 28.09 0.39
CA GLU A 73 16.03 27.95 0.35
C GLU A 73 15.55 26.63 -0.31
N PHE A 74 16.40 25.97 -1.08
CA PHE A 74 16.07 24.69 -1.69
C PHE A 74 16.08 23.53 -0.67
N SER A 75 16.72 23.71 0.49
CA SER A 75 16.80 22.71 1.57
C SER A 75 15.69 22.83 2.62
N HIS A 76 14.76 23.78 2.50
CA HIS A 76 13.89 24.24 3.61
C HIS A 76 12.44 23.83 3.52
N TRP A 77 12.10 22.85 2.74
CA TRP A 77 10.68 22.56 2.53
C TRP A 77 9.92 22.03 3.75
N MET A 78 10.51 21.80 4.91
CA MET A 78 9.74 21.35 6.09
C MET A 78 10.37 21.65 7.47
N SER A 79 11.42 22.45 7.57
CA SER A 79 12.14 22.65 8.84
C SER A 79 12.29 24.10 9.30
N GLY A 80 11.50 25.02 8.76
CA GLY A 80 11.55 26.41 9.19
C GLY A 80 10.84 26.62 10.54
N THR A 81 11.56 27.00 11.57
CA THR A 81 10.96 27.46 12.84
C THR A 81 10.40 28.87 12.74
N GLY A 82 10.56 29.56 11.61
CA GLY A 82 10.15 30.95 11.41
C GLY A 82 11.03 31.97 12.17
N ASP A 83 12.06 31.53 12.87
CA ASP A 83 12.98 32.39 13.59
C ASP A 83 14.15 32.81 12.69
N PRO A 84 14.27 34.10 12.28
CA PRO A 84 15.37 34.58 11.45
C PRO A 84 16.74 34.52 12.13
N ASP A 85 16.76 34.47 13.44
CA ASP A 85 18.00 34.39 14.24
C ASP A 85 18.41 32.96 14.59
N PHE A 86 17.58 31.96 14.17
CA PHE A 86 17.91 30.56 14.38
C PHE A 86 19.12 30.16 13.54
N LYS A 87 20.26 30.13 14.18
CA LYS A 87 21.53 29.62 13.60
C LYS A 87 21.43 28.10 13.46
N ASN A 88 20.88 27.65 12.34
CA ASN A 88 20.98 26.26 11.96
C ASN A 88 22.38 26.01 11.42
N SER A 89 23.28 25.61 12.28
CA SER A 89 24.52 24.98 11.85
C SER A 89 24.12 23.59 11.33
N HIS A 90 23.84 23.47 10.02
CA HIS A 90 23.77 22.18 9.37
C HIS A 90 25.20 21.61 9.29
N GLU A 91 25.74 21.26 10.44
CA GLU A 91 26.89 20.37 10.48
C GLU A 91 26.36 18.98 10.13
N VAL A 92 26.54 18.58 8.88
CA VAL A 92 26.37 17.19 8.46
C VAL A 92 27.48 16.39 9.12
N ASP A 93 27.15 15.51 10.04
CA ASP A 93 28.15 14.63 10.65
C ASP A 93 28.60 13.58 9.62
N ILE A 94 29.88 13.60 9.31
CA ILE A 94 30.45 12.69 8.33
C ILE A 94 30.81 11.38 9.03
N ALA A 95 30.02 10.35 8.79
CA ALA A 95 30.27 9.00 9.29
C ALA A 95 31.63 8.49 8.71
N PRO A 96 32.54 8.01 9.56
CA PRO A 96 33.82 7.47 9.12
C PRO A 96 33.64 6.27 8.20
N ARG A 97 34.59 6.06 7.28
CA ARG A 97 34.55 4.93 6.34
C ARG A 97 35.28 3.69 6.88
N LYS A 98 36.24 3.87 7.80
CA LYS A 98 36.99 2.76 8.38
C LYS A 98 36.23 2.12 9.53
N ARG A 99 36.23 0.79 9.60
CA ARG A 99 35.47 0.00 10.57
C ARG A 99 35.66 0.45 12.01
N GLN A 100 36.90 0.59 12.50
CA GLN A 100 37.18 0.96 13.88
C GLN A 100 36.71 2.37 14.25
N GLU A 101 36.95 3.34 13.38
CA GLU A 101 36.47 4.72 13.56
C GLU A 101 34.92 4.78 13.52
N LEU A 102 34.32 3.94 12.69
CA LEU A 102 32.86 3.83 12.55
C LEU A 102 32.21 3.27 13.79
N VAL A 103 32.82 2.26 14.45
CA VAL A 103 32.33 1.72 15.73
C VAL A 103 32.31 2.81 16.78
N GLN A 104 33.40 3.56 16.95
CA GLN A 104 33.48 4.66 17.92
C GLN A 104 32.45 5.76 17.63
N TRP A 105 32.27 6.09 16.36
CA TRP A 105 31.27 7.06 15.93
C TRP A 105 29.84 6.61 16.26
N LEU A 106 29.52 5.34 16.00
CA LEU A 106 28.20 4.76 16.32
C LEU A 106 27.93 4.74 17.84
N GLN A 107 28.93 4.42 18.65
CA GLN A 107 28.83 4.43 20.12
C GLN A 107 28.54 5.84 20.65
N LYS A 108 29.21 6.85 20.11
CA LYS A 108 28.99 8.25 20.50
C LYS A 108 27.57 8.72 20.19
N GLN A 109 26.99 8.25 19.07
CA GLN A 109 25.63 8.59 18.67
C GLN A 109 24.56 7.97 19.59
N VAL A 110 24.83 6.83 20.20
CA VAL A 110 23.93 6.18 21.18
C VAL A 110 23.92 6.95 22.49
N SER A 111 25.09 7.46 22.93
CA SER A 111 25.23 8.17 24.21
C SER A 111 24.73 9.63 24.18
N GLU A 112 24.73 10.27 23.00
CA GLU A 112 24.34 11.67 22.83
C GLU A 112 23.35 11.84 21.65
N PRO A 113 22.07 11.45 21.80
CA PRO A 113 21.10 11.59 20.71
C PRO A 113 20.82 13.08 20.45
N LYS A 114 21.22 13.59 19.28
CA LYS A 114 20.90 14.94 18.83
C LYS A 114 19.58 14.94 18.07
N PHE A 115 18.65 15.80 18.43
CA PHE A 115 17.44 16.09 17.66
C PHE A 115 17.83 16.89 16.39
N PHE A 116 17.27 16.53 15.23
CA PHE A 116 17.53 17.19 13.92
C PHE A 116 18.97 17.08 13.41
N TYR A 117 19.48 15.87 13.38
CA TYR A 117 20.84 15.60 12.99
C TYR A 117 20.88 14.90 11.62
N GLU A 118 21.53 15.54 10.64
CA GLU A 118 21.85 14.91 9.37
C GLU A 118 23.23 14.28 9.43
N ASP A 119 23.36 13.06 8.97
CA ASP A 119 24.64 12.37 8.87
C ASP A 119 24.75 11.56 7.56
N THR A 120 25.95 11.08 7.28
CA THR A 120 26.23 10.31 6.08
C THR A 120 26.19 8.79 6.31
N TRP A 121 25.57 8.30 7.39
CA TRP A 121 25.48 6.88 7.71
C TRP A 121 24.88 6.04 6.57
N LYS A 122 23.76 6.51 5.99
CA LYS A 122 23.11 5.81 4.87
C LYS A 122 24.01 5.72 3.63
N ASP A 123 24.85 6.73 3.38
CA ASP A 123 25.83 6.68 2.31
C ASP A 123 26.95 5.68 2.57
N VAL A 124 27.40 5.56 3.82
CA VAL A 124 28.36 4.53 4.23
C VAL A 124 27.75 3.14 4.08
N CYS A 125 26.50 2.93 4.48
CA CYS A 125 25.79 1.67 4.27
C CYS A 125 25.68 1.29 2.78
N ARG A 126 25.48 2.27 1.91
CA ARG A 126 25.35 2.06 0.46
C ARG A 126 26.68 1.78 -0.20
N ARG A 127 27.71 2.59 0.08
CA ARG A 127 29.02 2.54 -0.62
C ARG A 127 29.99 1.57 0.03
N HIS A 128 29.90 1.37 1.34
CA HIS A 128 30.83 0.60 2.16
C HIS A 128 30.10 -0.47 2.99
N LEU A 129 29.25 -1.26 2.35
CA LEU A 129 28.39 -2.27 2.99
C LEU A 129 29.12 -3.15 4.01
N LEU A 130 30.30 -3.68 3.67
CA LEU A 130 31.03 -4.57 4.57
C LEU A 130 31.54 -3.84 5.81
N ASN A 131 31.99 -2.60 5.67
CA ASN A 131 32.46 -1.83 6.82
C ASN A 131 31.32 -1.46 7.75
N SER A 132 30.16 -1.03 7.21
CA SER A 132 28.99 -0.73 8.02
C SER A 132 28.43 -2.00 8.69
N LEU A 133 28.36 -3.13 7.98
CA LEU A 133 27.91 -4.39 8.55
C LEU A 133 28.83 -4.87 9.69
N PHE A 134 30.15 -4.88 9.44
CA PHE A 134 31.09 -5.34 10.45
C PHE A 134 31.16 -4.40 11.65
N ALA A 135 31.01 -3.07 11.46
CA ALA A 135 30.95 -2.14 12.58
C ALA A 135 29.70 -2.39 13.45
N LEU A 136 28.53 -2.62 12.82
CA LEU A 136 27.31 -2.97 13.54
C LEU A 136 27.44 -4.33 14.25
N ASN A 137 28.13 -5.31 13.63
CA ASN A 137 28.36 -6.60 14.26
C ASN A 137 29.35 -6.52 15.42
N ASP A 138 30.40 -5.68 15.35
CA ASP A 138 31.32 -5.45 16.46
C ASP A 138 30.57 -4.88 17.69
N LEU A 139 29.62 -3.99 17.48
CA LEU A 139 28.74 -3.49 18.56
C LEU A 139 27.84 -4.61 19.11
N ALA A 140 27.27 -5.43 18.23
CA ALA A 140 26.46 -6.56 18.64
C ALA A 140 27.25 -7.58 19.49
N ASP A 141 28.52 -7.81 19.17
CA ASP A 141 29.42 -8.65 19.95
C ASP A 141 29.71 -8.08 21.35
N MET A 142 29.50 -6.76 21.53
CA MET A 142 29.57 -6.07 22.83
C MET A 142 28.20 -5.94 23.52
N ASP A 143 27.16 -6.61 22.97
CA ASP A 143 25.75 -6.49 23.38
C ASP A 143 25.18 -5.06 23.23
N GLU A 144 25.78 -4.25 22.37
CA GLU A 144 25.31 -2.92 22.02
C GLU A 144 24.54 -2.95 20.69
N TRP A 145 23.24 -2.67 20.74
CA TRP A 145 22.37 -2.76 19.58
C TRP A 145 21.78 -1.39 19.21
N PRO A 146 22.44 -0.59 18.35
CA PRO A 146 21.90 0.70 17.88
C PRO A 146 20.76 0.45 16.90
N ILE A 147 19.54 0.19 17.41
CA ILE A 147 18.36 -0.24 16.64
C ILE A 147 18.08 0.70 15.46
N LYS A 148 18.08 2.02 15.69
CA LYS A 148 17.86 3.00 14.62
C LYS A 148 18.87 2.86 13.46
N ARG A 149 20.16 2.61 13.79
CA ARG A 149 21.22 2.45 12.77
C ARG A 149 21.07 1.16 11.99
N TRP A 150 20.65 0.09 12.63
CA TRP A 150 20.28 -1.15 11.95
C TRP A 150 19.06 -0.94 11.03
N GLN A 151 18.02 -0.23 11.47
CA GLN A 151 16.85 0.08 10.65
C GLN A 151 17.22 0.88 9.39
N GLU A 152 18.02 1.93 9.54
CA GLU A 152 18.52 2.76 8.44
C GLU A 152 19.42 1.94 7.48
N ALA A 153 20.24 1.04 8.00
CA ALA A 153 21.05 0.13 7.20
C ALA A 153 20.18 -0.83 6.38
N PHE A 154 19.18 -1.49 6.98
CA PHE A 154 18.24 -2.37 6.27
C PHE A 154 17.47 -1.62 5.19
N GLN A 155 17.06 -0.37 5.44
CA GLN A 155 16.40 0.46 4.44
C GLN A 155 17.29 0.61 3.19
N VAL A 156 18.56 0.94 3.37
CA VAL A 156 19.53 1.09 2.27
C VAL A 156 19.82 -0.26 1.61
N TRP A 157 19.99 -1.31 2.40
CA TRP A 157 20.31 -2.66 1.90
C TRP A 157 19.15 -3.33 1.16
N SER A 158 17.95 -2.76 1.25
CA SER A 158 16.77 -3.19 0.48
C SER A 158 16.75 -2.63 -0.95
N ASP A 159 17.58 -1.62 -1.27
CA ASP A 159 17.65 -1.02 -2.59
C ASP A 159 18.06 -2.05 -3.66
N THR A 160 17.42 -2.01 -4.83
CA THR A 160 17.64 -2.99 -5.92
C THR A 160 19.10 -3.13 -6.35
N GLY A 161 19.88 -2.05 -6.28
CA GLY A 161 21.31 -2.05 -6.66
C GLY A 161 22.24 -2.75 -5.68
N ILE A 162 21.81 -2.94 -4.41
CA ILE A 162 22.66 -3.47 -3.34
C ILE A 162 22.09 -4.74 -2.69
N VAL A 163 20.79 -5.01 -2.80
CA VAL A 163 20.11 -6.09 -2.08
C VAL A 163 20.72 -7.47 -2.32
N LYS A 164 21.15 -7.78 -3.53
CA LYS A 164 21.82 -9.07 -3.82
C LYS A 164 23.11 -9.23 -3.02
N ARG A 165 23.90 -8.16 -2.96
CA ARG A 165 25.16 -8.15 -2.23
C ARG A 165 24.91 -8.17 -0.72
N SER A 166 23.95 -7.37 -0.23
CA SER A 166 23.60 -7.35 1.19
C SER A 166 23.10 -8.73 1.63
N TRP A 167 22.26 -9.39 0.85
CA TRP A 167 21.77 -10.73 1.17
C TRP A 167 22.91 -11.71 1.45
N CYS A 168 23.93 -11.74 0.60
CA CYS A 168 25.03 -12.68 0.75
C CYS A 168 25.77 -12.56 2.10
N PHE A 169 25.92 -11.34 2.61
CA PHE A 169 26.70 -11.07 3.81
C PHE A 169 25.86 -10.84 5.07
N VAL A 170 24.68 -10.21 4.93
CA VAL A 170 23.84 -9.84 6.07
C VAL A 170 22.94 -11.00 6.52
N ALA A 171 22.41 -11.82 5.60
CA ALA A 171 21.46 -12.87 5.95
C ALA A 171 22.00 -13.90 6.98
N PRO A 172 23.26 -14.37 6.91
CA PRO A 172 23.81 -15.26 7.92
C PRO A 172 23.93 -14.60 9.32
N ILE A 173 24.11 -13.28 9.37
CA ILE A 173 24.19 -12.51 10.63
C ILE A 173 22.79 -12.35 11.20
N VAL A 174 21.80 -11.96 10.39
CA VAL A 174 20.40 -11.82 10.81
C VAL A 174 19.87 -13.16 11.36
N LEU A 175 20.25 -14.27 10.74
CA LEU A 175 19.86 -15.60 11.22
C LEU A 175 20.37 -15.92 12.64
N LYS A 176 21.40 -15.23 13.11
CA LYS A 176 21.99 -15.42 14.45
C LYS A 176 21.61 -14.33 15.46
N MET A 177 20.91 -13.27 15.03
CA MET A 177 20.50 -12.18 15.92
C MET A 177 19.64 -12.71 17.08
N PRO A 178 19.74 -12.16 18.29
CA PRO A 178 18.80 -12.48 19.38
C PRO A 178 17.35 -12.18 18.99
N ASP A 179 16.40 -13.01 19.45
CA ASP A 179 14.99 -12.87 19.10
C ASP A 179 14.42 -11.51 19.52
N LYS A 180 14.86 -10.97 20.66
CA LYS A 180 14.46 -9.62 21.11
C LYS A 180 14.83 -8.56 20.07
N ILE A 181 16.06 -8.59 19.58
CA ILE A 181 16.56 -7.63 18.59
C ILE A 181 15.85 -7.81 17.23
N LEU A 182 15.70 -9.08 16.83
CA LEU A 182 14.98 -9.40 15.60
C LEU A 182 13.51 -8.93 15.64
N LEU A 183 12.87 -8.98 16.82
CA LEU A 183 11.53 -8.45 17.03
C LEU A 183 11.50 -6.92 16.91
N GLU A 184 12.43 -6.22 17.54
CA GLU A 184 12.52 -4.74 17.46
C GLU A 184 12.82 -4.24 16.03
N LEU A 185 13.59 -5.01 15.26
CA LEU A 185 13.91 -4.75 13.86
C LEU A 185 12.90 -5.34 12.87
N GLY A 186 11.87 -6.02 13.35
CA GLY A 186 10.97 -6.88 12.58
C GLY A 186 10.50 -6.28 11.27
N HIS A 187 10.01 -5.04 11.26
CA HIS A 187 9.56 -4.38 10.05
C HIS A 187 10.71 -4.18 9.03
N SER A 188 11.85 -3.65 9.46
CA SER A 188 12.96 -3.34 8.57
C SER A 188 13.63 -4.60 8.00
N VAL A 189 13.78 -5.63 8.84
CA VAL A 189 14.31 -6.92 8.44
C VAL A 189 13.38 -7.60 7.44
N THR A 190 12.08 -7.65 7.71
CA THR A 190 11.13 -8.34 6.83
C THR A 190 10.91 -7.61 5.51
N TRP A 191 10.93 -6.28 5.49
CA TRP A 191 10.98 -5.49 4.27
C TRP A 191 12.22 -5.81 3.42
N TRP A 192 13.38 -5.94 4.06
CA TRP A 192 14.61 -6.33 3.37
C TRP A 192 14.54 -7.77 2.84
N ILE A 193 13.99 -8.72 3.62
CA ILE A 193 13.75 -10.11 3.17
C ILE A 193 12.86 -10.11 1.93
N GLU A 194 11.76 -9.34 1.93
CA GLU A 194 10.85 -9.25 0.79
C GLU A 194 11.53 -8.65 -0.43
N SER A 195 12.32 -7.58 -0.26
CA SER A 195 13.09 -6.98 -1.35
C SER A 195 14.09 -7.98 -1.94
N ALA A 196 14.75 -8.76 -1.07
CA ALA A 196 15.67 -9.82 -1.47
C ALA A 196 14.94 -10.94 -2.22
N SER A 197 13.79 -11.38 -1.74
CA SER A 197 13.01 -12.46 -2.34
C SER A 197 12.65 -12.22 -3.81
N LYS A 198 12.53 -10.97 -4.24
CA LYS A 198 12.23 -10.61 -5.64
C LYS A 198 13.40 -10.83 -6.60
N LEU A 199 14.63 -10.73 -6.12
CA LEU A 199 15.83 -10.63 -6.97
C LEU A 199 16.84 -11.76 -6.80
N ILE A 200 16.74 -12.57 -5.75
CA ILE A 200 17.76 -13.54 -5.37
C ILE A 200 17.30 -14.96 -5.70
N ASN A 201 18.18 -15.73 -6.34
CA ASN A 201 18.02 -17.17 -6.60
C ASN A 201 19.06 -18.00 -5.81
N LEU A 202 19.77 -17.35 -4.86
CA LEU A 202 20.84 -17.98 -4.08
C LEU A 202 20.45 -18.06 -2.59
N LYS A 203 20.84 -19.14 -1.92
CA LYS A 203 20.60 -19.34 -0.48
C LYS A 203 19.11 -19.33 -0.09
N GLU A 204 18.29 -20.04 -0.84
CA GLU A 204 16.86 -20.23 -0.54
C GLU A 204 16.64 -20.83 0.84
N ASP A 205 17.48 -21.77 1.27
CA ASP A 205 17.43 -22.38 2.61
C ASP A 205 17.54 -21.33 3.74
N ILE A 206 18.40 -20.31 3.56
CA ILE A 206 18.51 -19.21 4.52
C ILE A 206 17.25 -18.37 4.51
N MET A 207 16.67 -18.12 3.34
CA MET A 207 15.42 -17.37 3.20
C MET A 207 14.28 -18.09 3.95
N LEU A 208 14.10 -19.38 3.70
CA LEU A 208 13.09 -20.20 4.38
C LEU A 208 13.32 -20.23 5.90
N SER A 209 14.57 -20.37 6.32
CA SER A 209 14.94 -20.37 7.74
C SER A 209 14.62 -19.04 8.42
N LEU A 210 14.92 -17.91 7.77
CA LEU A 210 14.58 -16.58 8.27
C LEU A 210 13.07 -16.37 8.32
N CYS A 211 12.34 -16.76 7.27
CA CYS A 211 10.88 -16.68 7.24
C CYS A 211 10.24 -17.49 8.39
N ARG A 212 10.65 -18.74 8.59
CA ARG A 212 10.17 -19.59 9.70
C ARG A 212 10.47 -18.96 11.05
N ARG A 213 11.69 -18.43 11.21
CA ARG A 213 12.10 -17.79 12.46
C ARG A 213 11.28 -16.55 12.77
N VAL A 214 11.07 -15.68 11.80
CA VAL A 214 10.22 -14.49 11.98
C VAL A 214 8.79 -14.87 12.35
N LEU A 215 8.20 -15.88 11.69
CA LEU A 215 6.85 -16.36 12.00
C LEU A 215 6.74 -16.98 13.41
N SER A 216 7.84 -17.46 14.00
CA SER A 216 7.86 -17.98 15.37
C SER A 216 7.89 -16.90 16.44
N LEU A 217 8.22 -15.64 16.11
CA LEU A 217 8.31 -14.55 17.05
C LEU A 217 6.92 -14.08 17.53
N PRO A 218 6.82 -13.50 18.75
CA PRO A 218 5.59 -12.92 19.28
C PRO A 218 5.32 -11.54 18.68
N LEU A 219 5.08 -11.48 17.35
CA LEU A 219 4.96 -10.24 16.58
C LEU A 219 3.78 -9.35 17.02
N GLU A 220 2.69 -9.95 17.53
CA GLU A 220 1.52 -9.20 18.00
C GLU A 220 1.84 -8.25 19.15
N ALA A 221 2.80 -8.59 20.00
CA ALA A 221 3.18 -7.76 21.13
C ALA A 221 3.78 -6.41 20.72
N VAL A 222 4.34 -6.32 19.51
CA VAL A 222 5.02 -5.12 19.00
C VAL A 222 4.27 -4.46 17.86
N PHE A 223 3.70 -5.24 16.95
CA PHE A 223 3.10 -4.75 15.72
C PHE A 223 1.57 -4.80 15.74
N GLY A 224 0.95 -5.33 16.80
CA GLY A 224 -0.47 -5.51 16.91
C GLY A 224 -0.99 -6.68 16.06
N SER A 225 -2.29 -6.92 16.17
CA SER A 225 -3.01 -7.88 15.34
C SER A 225 -4.11 -7.16 14.57
N LEU A 226 -4.49 -7.72 13.44
CA LEU A 226 -5.58 -7.24 12.61
C LEU A 226 -6.92 -7.54 13.29
N THR A 227 -7.39 -6.63 14.17
CA THR A 227 -8.63 -6.77 14.92
C THR A 227 -9.68 -5.77 14.43
N ASN A 228 -10.96 -6.08 14.63
CA ASN A 228 -12.04 -5.14 14.31
C ASN A 228 -12.06 -3.88 15.23
N GLU A 229 -11.34 -3.92 16.34
CA GLU A 229 -11.28 -2.81 17.32
C GLU A 229 -10.36 -1.68 16.83
N ASP A 230 -9.38 -1.98 15.98
CA ASP A 230 -8.56 -0.97 15.31
C ASP A 230 -9.29 -0.26 14.15
N GLY A 231 -10.53 -0.70 13.88
CA GLY A 231 -11.34 -0.25 12.75
C GLY A 231 -12.05 1.06 13.00
N GLY A 232 -11.34 2.17 13.02
CA GLY A 232 -11.91 3.43 12.55
C GLY A 232 -12.49 3.24 11.14
N LYS A 233 -13.41 4.11 10.69
CA LYS A 233 -14.11 4.02 9.40
C LYS A 233 -13.22 3.83 8.15
N ASN A 234 -11.89 3.88 8.28
CA ASN A 234 -10.90 3.83 7.19
C ASN A 234 -9.86 2.71 7.37
N PHE A 235 -10.18 1.62 8.06
CA PHE A 235 -9.23 0.52 8.22
C PHE A 235 -9.21 -0.37 6.97
N ASP A 236 -8.08 -0.35 6.23
CA ASP A 236 -7.83 -1.23 5.09
C ASP A 236 -6.96 -2.44 5.49
N PRO A 237 -7.55 -3.65 5.52
CA PRO A 237 -6.82 -4.88 5.85
C PRO A 237 -5.65 -5.16 4.90
N VAL A 238 -5.76 -4.78 3.63
CA VAL A 238 -4.73 -5.03 2.61
C VAL A 238 -3.53 -4.14 2.86
N THR A 239 -3.73 -2.84 3.03
CA THR A 239 -2.63 -1.91 3.36
C THR A 239 -1.96 -2.29 4.67
N SER A 240 -2.73 -2.70 5.69
CA SER A 240 -2.18 -3.20 6.94
C SER A 240 -1.32 -4.46 6.72
N ALA A 241 -1.81 -5.42 5.93
CA ALA A 241 -1.10 -6.65 5.65
C ALA A 241 0.21 -6.42 4.86
N ILE A 242 0.18 -5.54 3.86
CA ILE A 242 1.36 -5.20 3.04
C ILE A 242 2.47 -4.55 3.89
N ASN A 243 2.10 -3.82 4.94
CA ASN A 243 3.05 -3.12 5.80
C ASN A 243 3.39 -3.89 7.10
N HIS A 244 2.92 -5.11 7.28
CA HIS A 244 3.15 -5.91 8.48
C HIS A 244 4.26 -6.96 8.27
N PRO A 245 5.11 -7.24 9.27
CA PRO A 245 6.16 -8.27 9.15
C PRO A 245 5.69 -9.64 8.65
N VAL A 246 4.53 -10.12 9.12
CA VAL A 246 3.93 -11.39 8.63
C VAL A 246 3.53 -11.29 7.17
N GLY A 247 3.00 -10.13 6.73
CA GLY A 247 2.67 -9.90 5.33
C GLY A 247 3.90 -9.90 4.43
N HIS A 248 4.99 -9.21 4.83
CA HIS A 248 6.26 -9.22 4.12
C HIS A 248 6.83 -10.64 3.97
N VAL A 249 6.82 -11.42 5.07
CA VAL A 249 7.28 -12.81 5.04
C VAL A 249 6.41 -13.68 4.13
N THR A 250 5.09 -13.53 4.21
CA THR A 250 4.16 -14.27 3.33
C THR A 250 4.38 -13.92 1.87
N GLN A 251 4.55 -12.63 1.55
CA GLN A 251 4.87 -12.19 0.19
C GLN A 251 6.23 -12.73 -0.27
N SER A 252 7.23 -12.81 0.62
CA SER A 252 8.54 -13.40 0.33
C SER A 252 8.44 -14.88 -0.05
N LEU A 253 7.65 -15.65 0.70
CA LEU A 253 7.39 -17.06 0.42
C LEU A 253 6.67 -17.25 -0.93
N ILE A 254 5.70 -16.39 -1.25
CA ILE A 254 5.01 -16.39 -2.54
C ILE A 254 5.98 -16.04 -3.67
N ASN A 255 6.88 -15.06 -3.48
CA ASN A 255 7.90 -14.71 -4.46
C ASN A 255 8.85 -15.90 -4.74
N LEU A 256 9.27 -16.63 -3.70
CA LEU A 256 10.06 -17.84 -3.86
C LEU A 256 9.31 -18.93 -4.63
N TRP A 257 8.05 -19.15 -4.27
CA TRP A 257 7.19 -20.11 -4.96
C TRP A 257 7.02 -19.77 -6.44
N PHE A 258 6.72 -18.52 -6.78
CA PHE A 258 6.55 -18.11 -8.18
C PHE A 258 7.83 -18.21 -9.01
N LYS A 259 9.00 -18.11 -8.39
CA LYS A 259 10.28 -18.33 -9.09
C LYS A 259 10.49 -19.78 -9.53
N GLN A 260 9.83 -20.72 -8.88
CA GLN A 260 9.83 -22.13 -9.28
C GLN A 260 8.96 -22.34 -10.53
N ASN A 261 8.21 -21.29 -11.01
CA ASN A 261 7.29 -21.35 -12.14
C ASN A 261 6.29 -22.52 -12.03
N PRO A 262 5.52 -22.59 -10.93
CA PRO A 262 4.64 -23.72 -10.68
C PRO A 262 3.60 -23.87 -11.80
N ASN A 263 3.42 -25.12 -12.28
CA ASN A 263 2.38 -25.47 -13.26
C ASN A 263 1.06 -25.79 -12.56
N ASP A 264 -0.02 -25.78 -13.33
CA ASP A 264 -1.33 -26.20 -12.84
C ASP A 264 -1.27 -27.67 -12.40
N ASN A 265 -1.83 -27.96 -11.21
CA ASN A 265 -1.88 -29.29 -10.59
C ASN A 265 -0.50 -29.91 -10.24
N GLU A 266 0.55 -29.09 -10.15
CA GLU A 266 1.90 -29.57 -9.75
C GLU A 266 2.00 -29.88 -8.27
N LEU A 267 1.09 -29.32 -7.44
CA LEU A 267 1.07 -29.28 -5.99
C LEU A 267 2.09 -28.32 -5.38
N LEU A 268 1.80 -27.89 -4.16
CA LEU A 268 2.76 -27.11 -3.37
C LEU A 268 3.93 -27.98 -2.92
N SER A 269 5.14 -27.42 -2.99
CA SER A 269 6.35 -28.15 -2.57
C SER A 269 6.32 -28.50 -1.09
N ASP A 270 6.97 -29.61 -0.71
CA ASP A 270 7.06 -30.10 0.67
C ASP A 270 7.69 -29.09 1.63
N GLU A 271 8.47 -28.14 1.12
CA GLU A 271 9.11 -27.10 1.92
C GLU A 271 8.18 -25.92 2.22
N LEU A 272 7.35 -25.53 1.26
CA LEU A 272 6.47 -24.35 1.36
C LEU A 272 5.09 -24.72 1.91
N LYS A 273 4.56 -25.87 1.56
CA LYS A 273 3.23 -26.33 1.97
C LYS A 273 3.01 -26.27 3.49
N PRO A 274 3.92 -26.74 4.35
CA PRO A 274 3.75 -26.65 5.80
C PRO A 274 3.72 -25.20 6.30
N ILE A 275 4.48 -24.29 5.68
CA ILE A 275 4.53 -22.89 6.09
C ILE A 275 3.22 -22.18 5.72
N PHE A 276 2.72 -22.39 4.50
CA PHE A 276 1.44 -21.83 4.11
C PHE A 276 0.28 -22.40 4.94
N THR A 277 0.35 -23.70 5.30
CA THR A 277 -0.63 -24.32 6.20
C THR A 277 -0.59 -23.69 7.59
N LEU A 278 0.59 -23.42 8.13
CA LEU A 278 0.76 -22.69 9.40
C LEU A 278 0.12 -21.30 9.34
N ILE A 279 0.33 -20.55 8.25
CA ILE A 279 -0.26 -19.21 8.07
C ILE A 279 -1.79 -19.29 8.02
N CYS A 280 -2.36 -20.36 7.47
CA CYS A 280 -3.80 -20.58 7.43
C CYS A 280 -4.41 -20.97 8.78
N ASP A 281 -3.63 -21.25 9.83
CA ASP A 281 -4.15 -21.64 11.13
C ASP A 281 -4.82 -20.44 11.82
N VAL A 282 -6.16 -20.46 11.92
CA VAL A 282 -6.96 -19.39 12.53
C VAL A 282 -6.77 -19.23 14.02
N ARG A 283 -6.19 -20.23 14.71
CA ARG A 283 -5.89 -20.16 16.15
C ARG A 283 -4.80 -19.14 16.44
N GLU A 284 -3.96 -18.83 15.45
CA GLU A 284 -2.89 -17.86 15.53
C GLU A 284 -3.32 -16.54 14.85
N SER A 285 -3.85 -15.61 15.63
CA SER A 285 -4.34 -14.30 15.14
C SER A 285 -3.24 -13.49 14.43
N LYS A 286 -1.98 -13.60 14.88
CA LYS A 286 -0.81 -12.94 14.26
C LYS A 286 -0.65 -13.24 12.77
N PHE A 287 -1.15 -14.39 12.28
CA PHE A 287 -1.02 -14.75 10.87
C PHE A 287 -2.12 -14.17 9.99
N ARG A 288 -3.10 -13.43 10.53
CA ARG A 288 -4.20 -12.85 9.74
C ARG A 288 -3.70 -11.94 8.62
N HIS A 289 -2.65 -11.16 8.85
CA HIS A 289 -2.01 -10.37 7.79
C HIS A 289 -1.48 -11.25 6.64
N GLY A 290 -0.91 -12.39 6.97
CA GLY A 290 -0.48 -13.38 5.96
C GLY A 290 -1.67 -13.97 5.20
N ARG A 291 -2.79 -14.27 5.89
CA ARG A 291 -4.02 -14.79 5.25
C ARG A 291 -4.62 -13.80 4.25
N VAL A 292 -4.57 -12.50 4.54
CA VAL A 292 -4.94 -11.45 3.55
C VAL A 292 -4.11 -11.56 2.28
N ILE A 293 -2.79 -11.70 2.42
CA ILE A 293 -1.87 -11.84 1.28
C ILE A 293 -2.13 -13.14 0.51
N LEU A 294 -2.37 -14.29 1.21
CA LEU A 294 -2.75 -15.54 0.55
C LEU A 294 -4.07 -15.41 -0.21
N GLY A 295 -5.07 -14.75 0.38
CA GLY A 295 -6.37 -14.45 -0.26
C GLY A 295 -6.21 -13.70 -1.58
N SER A 296 -5.28 -12.75 -1.66
CA SER A 296 -4.99 -12.01 -2.91
C SER A 296 -4.39 -12.90 -4.03
N ARG A 297 -3.92 -14.09 -3.69
CA ARG A 297 -3.32 -15.08 -4.61
C ARG A 297 -4.14 -16.35 -4.75
N LEU A 298 -5.39 -16.35 -4.28
CA LEU A 298 -6.27 -17.51 -4.22
C LEU A 298 -6.30 -18.32 -5.51
N ILE A 299 -6.42 -17.67 -6.66
CA ILE A 299 -6.46 -18.34 -7.98
C ILE A 299 -5.17 -19.12 -8.25
N ALA A 300 -4.01 -18.54 -7.92
CA ALA A 300 -2.73 -19.22 -8.14
C ALA A 300 -2.61 -20.47 -7.26
N PHE A 301 -2.97 -20.36 -5.99
CA PHE A 301 -2.99 -21.51 -5.08
C PHE A 301 -3.96 -22.59 -5.56
N PHE A 302 -5.17 -22.21 -5.99
CA PHE A 302 -6.16 -23.16 -6.48
C PHE A 302 -5.72 -23.86 -7.77
N ARG A 303 -5.07 -23.16 -8.69
CA ARG A 303 -4.56 -23.74 -9.94
C ARG A 303 -3.47 -24.78 -9.67
N VAL A 304 -2.58 -24.50 -8.72
CA VAL A 304 -1.41 -25.36 -8.44
C VAL A 304 -1.77 -26.52 -7.51
N ASP A 305 -2.50 -26.27 -6.41
CA ASP A 305 -2.92 -27.29 -5.45
C ASP A 305 -4.35 -27.03 -4.97
N SER A 306 -5.33 -27.43 -5.79
CA SER A 306 -6.76 -27.23 -5.50
C SER A 306 -7.16 -27.92 -4.19
N THR A 307 -6.69 -29.13 -3.97
CA THR A 307 -7.01 -29.91 -2.76
C THR A 307 -6.54 -29.19 -1.49
N TRP A 308 -5.31 -28.69 -1.48
CA TRP A 308 -4.79 -27.93 -0.34
C TRP A 308 -5.57 -26.61 -0.16
N THR A 309 -5.88 -25.94 -1.26
CA THR A 309 -6.62 -24.66 -1.24
C THR A 309 -8.02 -24.85 -0.67
N GLU A 310 -8.73 -25.91 -1.07
CA GLU A 310 -10.06 -26.25 -0.55
C GLU A 310 -10.03 -26.62 0.93
N GLN A 311 -8.98 -27.27 1.39
CA GLN A 311 -8.83 -27.70 2.80
C GLN A 311 -8.38 -26.60 3.73
N HIS A 312 -7.55 -25.66 3.27
CA HIS A 312 -6.87 -24.69 4.15
C HIS A 312 -7.21 -23.23 3.88
N LEU A 313 -7.38 -22.84 2.62
CA LEU A 313 -7.55 -21.42 2.26
C LEU A 313 -9.03 -21.05 2.05
N LEU A 314 -9.83 -21.86 1.35
CA LEU A 314 -11.25 -21.58 1.16
C LEU A 314 -12.05 -21.51 2.47
N PRO A 315 -11.81 -22.35 3.49
CA PRO A 315 -12.54 -22.24 4.74
C PRO A 315 -12.40 -20.90 5.47
N LEU A 316 -11.34 -20.14 5.20
CA LEU A 316 -11.12 -18.82 5.79
C LEU A 316 -12.14 -17.77 5.32
N PHE A 317 -12.81 -17.99 4.20
CA PHE A 317 -13.84 -17.12 3.65
C PHE A 317 -15.22 -17.34 4.30
N ASN A 318 -15.33 -18.28 5.23
CA ASN A 318 -16.58 -18.61 5.89
C ASN A 318 -16.93 -17.58 6.97
N TRP A 319 -18.12 -17.01 6.88
CA TRP A 319 -18.65 -15.99 7.78
C TRP A 319 -18.97 -16.49 9.20
N ASN A 320 -18.82 -17.77 9.50
CA ASN A 320 -18.83 -18.28 10.86
C ASN A 320 -17.70 -17.65 11.73
N ASN A 321 -16.64 -17.16 11.08
CA ASN A 321 -15.60 -16.33 11.70
C ASN A 321 -15.50 -14.98 10.95
N PRO A 322 -16.33 -13.99 11.31
CA PRO A 322 -16.44 -12.74 10.54
C PRO A 322 -15.11 -11.95 10.45
N VAL A 323 -14.27 -12.03 11.48
CA VAL A 323 -12.99 -11.31 11.53
C VAL A 323 -12.02 -11.88 10.47
N GLU A 324 -11.95 -13.19 10.36
CA GLU A 324 -11.13 -13.84 9.34
C GLU A 324 -11.73 -13.65 7.94
N ALA A 325 -13.04 -13.88 7.80
CA ALA A 325 -13.71 -13.74 6.52
C ALA A 325 -13.51 -12.33 5.95
N LYS A 326 -13.78 -11.27 6.72
CA LYS A 326 -13.56 -9.88 6.30
C LYS A 326 -12.13 -9.63 5.81
N ALA A 327 -11.14 -10.12 6.55
CA ALA A 327 -9.73 -9.95 6.21
C ALA A 327 -9.36 -10.64 4.89
N VAL A 328 -9.75 -11.90 4.74
CA VAL A 328 -9.39 -12.70 3.55
C VAL A 328 -10.19 -12.24 2.32
N TRP A 329 -11.47 -11.86 2.50
CA TRP A 329 -12.27 -11.24 1.43
C TRP A 329 -11.64 -9.94 0.94
N ALA A 330 -11.12 -9.09 1.83
CA ALA A 330 -10.41 -7.87 1.43
C ALA A 330 -9.19 -8.20 0.56
N GLY A 331 -8.41 -9.23 0.93
CA GLY A 331 -7.30 -9.71 0.13
C GLY A 331 -7.73 -10.18 -1.27
N PHE A 332 -8.77 -11.00 -1.37
CA PHE A 332 -9.29 -11.50 -2.65
C PHE A 332 -9.84 -10.37 -3.53
N LEU A 333 -10.64 -9.49 -2.95
CA LEU A 333 -11.30 -8.39 -3.67
C LEU A 333 -10.36 -7.25 -4.05
N TYR A 334 -9.12 -7.23 -3.55
CA TYR A 334 -8.12 -6.25 -3.98
C TYR A 334 -7.83 -6.31 -5.49
N SER A 335 -7.85 -7.51 -6.10
CA SER A 335 -7.73 -7.71 -7.54
C SER A 335 -8.43 -9.00 -7.98
N PRO A 336 -9.77 -9.07 -7.87
CA PRO A 336 -10.51 -10.28 -8.18
C PRO A 336 -10.46 -10.57 -9.68
N ARG A 337 -10.36 -11.85 -10.04
CA ARG A 337 -10.41 -12.31 -11.43
C ARG A 337 -11.33 -13.51 -11.54
N LEU A 338 -11.96 -13.64 -12.69
CA LEU A 338 -12.81 -14.79 -13.01
C LEU A 338 -11.93 -16.00 -13.34
N TYR A 339 -12.12 -17.07 -12.60
CA TYR A 339 -11.54 -18.38 -12.89
C TYR A 339 -12.57 -19.46 -12.56
N GLN A 340 -13.18 -20.04 -13.61
CA GLN A 340 -14.36 -20.88 -13.49
C GLN A 340 -14.21 -22.06 -12.51
N PRO A 341 -13.11 -22.84 -12.51
CA PRO A 341 -12.97 -23.94 -11.55
C PRO A 341 -12.99 -23.49 -10.08
N LEU A 342 -12.33 -22.37 -9.78
CA LEU A 342 -12.38 -21.77 -8.43
C LEU A 342 -13.80 -21.30 -8.10
N LEU A 343 -14.49 -20.63 -9.02
CA LEU A 343 -15.83 -20.12 -8.77
C LEU A 343 -16.82 -21.23 -8.41
N ILE A 344 -16.67 -22.41 -8.98
CA ILE A 344 -17.49 -23.58 -8.64
C ILE A 344 -17.19 -24.05 -7.20
N ALA A 345 -15.92 -24.25 -6.86
CA ALA A 345 -15.50 -24.67 -5.53
C ALA A 345 -15.82 -23.63 -4.45
N PHE A 346 -15.72 -22.36 -4.79
CA PHE A 346 -15.91 -21.20 -3.90
C PHE A 346 -17.37 -20.79 -3.73
N LYS A 347 -18.28 -21.31 -4.56
CA LYS A 347 -19.70 -20.91 -4.65
C LYS A 347 -20.42 -20.75 -3.31
N PRO A 348 -20.33 -21.69 -2.35
CA PRO A 348 -21.06 -21.56 -1.09
C PRO A 348 -20.63 -20.30 -0.30
N HIS A 349 -19.32 -20.05 -0.20
CA HIS A 349 -18.77 -18.89 0.49
C HIS A 349 -19.11 -17.59 -0.23
N PHE A 350 -19.05 -17.61 -1.55
CA PHE A 350 -19.34 -16.45 -2.39
C PHE A 350 -20.79 -16.00 -2.27
N LEU A 351 -21.75 -16.92 -2.41
CA LEU A 351 -23.18 -16.60 -2.31
C LEU A 351 -23.57 -16.19 -0.87
N GLU A 352 -22.98 -16.80 0.15
CA GLU A 352 -23.22 -16.41 1.54
C GLU A 352 -22.75 -14.97 1.82
N SER A 353 -21.67 -14.53 1.20
CA SER A 353 -21.11 -13.18 1.39
C SER A 353 -22.03 -12.05 0.96
N VAL A 354 -23.03 -12.32 0.13
CA VAL A 354 -24.07 -11.34 -0.22
C VAL A 354 -24.87 -10.89 1.02
N LYS A 355 -25.13 -11.80 1.95
CA LYS A 355 -25.84 -11.52 3.20
C LYS A 355 -24.98 -10.69 4.18
N HIS A 356 -23.66 -10.74 3.99
CA HIS A 356 -22.64 -10.01 4.77
C HIS A 356 -22.10 -8.80 4.01
N TYR A 357 -22.89 -8.25 3.09
CA TYR A 357 -22.46 -7.12 2.26
C TYR A 357 -21.93 -5.94 3.07
N SER A 358 -22.61 -5.56 4.15
CA SER A 358 -22.20 -4.48 5.06
C SER A 358 -20.87 -4.76 5.75
N ASP A 359 -20.56 -6.04 6.00
CA ASP A 359 -19.33 -6.45 6.68
C ASP A 359 -18.08 -6.35 5.78
N LEU A 360 -18.26 -6.28 4.44
CA LEU A 360 -17.19 -6.13 3.48
C LEU A 360 -16.49 -4.75 3.51
N GLY A 361 -17.09 -3.75 4.16
CA GLY A 361 -16.52 -2.42 4.34
C GLY A 361 -16.17 -1.75 3.00
N GLU A 362 -14.93 -1.30 2.84
CA GLU A 362 -14.44 -0.61 1.63
C GLU A 362 -14.51 -1.48 0.35
N ASN A 363 -14.66 -2.81 0.49
CA ASN A 363 -14.68 -3.74 -0.65
C ASN A 363 -16.09 -4.04 -1.20
N GLN A 364 -17.11 -3.35 -0.72
CA GLN A 364 -18.51 -3.55 -1.14
C GLN A 364 -18.70 -3.36 -2.65
N GLN A 365 -18.11 -2.31 -3.20
CA GLN A 365 -18.20 -2.00 -4.63
C GLN A 365 -17.54 -3.10 -5.47
N GLN A 366 -16.32 -3.50 -5.09
CA GLN A 366 -15.59 -4.57 -5.77
C GLN A 366 -16.34 -5.89 -5.73
N PHE A 367 -17.00 -6.18 -4.60
CA PHE A 367 -17.83 -7.39 -4.48
C PHE A 367 -19.04 -7.36 -5.40
N SER A 368 -19.79 -6.25 -5.46
CA SER A 368 -20.94 -6.09 -6.36
C SER A 368 -20.53 -6.18 -7.83
N ALA A 369 -19.42 -5.55 -8.19
CA ALA A 369 -18.87 -5.65 -9.54
C ALA A 369 -18.49 -7.10 -9.87
N PHE A 370 -17.79 -7.78 -8.96
CA PHE A 370 -17.38 -9.17 -9.15
C PHE A 370 -18.58 -10.10 -9.26
N LEU A 371 -19.60 -9.97 -8.39
CA LEU A 371 -20.86 -10.72 -8.48
C LEU A 371 -21.53 -10.54 -9.85
N THR A 372 -21.57 -9.30 -10.34
CA THR A 372 -22.15 -8.96 -11.64
C THR A 372 -21.40 -9.62 -12.79
N TYR A 373 -20.07 -9.58 -12.78
CA TYR A 373 -19.25 -10.23 -13.81
C TYR A 373 -19.38 -11.76 -13.78
N VAL A 374 -19.48 -12.37 -12.59
CA VAL A 374 -19.75 -13.80 -12.46
C VAL A 374 -21.13 -14.15 -13.05
N ALA A 375 -22.15 -13.34 -12.75
CA ALA A 375 -23.51 -13.55 -13.27
C ALA A 375 -23.61 -13.32 -14.79
N LEU A 376 -22.89 -12.36 -15.37
CA LEU A 376 -22.78 -12.18 -16.82
C LEU A 376 -22.14 -13.37 -17.51
N GLY A 377 -21.31 -14.12 -16.80
CA GLY A 377 -20.72 -15.35 -17.29
C GLY A 377 -21.74 -16.48 -17.46
N LEU A 378 -22.96 -16.37 -16.86
CA LEU A 378 -24.06 -17.36 -16.81
C LEU A 378 -23.60 -18.73 -17.30
N GLY A 379 -22.71 -19.33 -16.56
CA GLY A 379 -22.02 -20.51 -16.99
C GLY A 379 -22.11 -21.62 -15.95
N GLU A 380 -21.42 -22.66 -16.23
CA GLU A 380 -21.33 -23.87 -15.44
C GLU A 380 -21.19 -23.62 -13.93
N GLY A 381 -22.01 -24.29 -13.14
CA GLY A 381 -21.92 -24.31 -11.68
C GLY A 381 -22.86 -23.37 -10.92
N TYR A 382 -23.47 -22.39 -11.57
CA TYR A 382 -24.45 -21.49 -10.94
C TYR A 382 -25.81 -21.56 -11.63
N SER A 383 -26.88 -21.53 -10.85
CA SER A 383 -28.26 -21.46 -11.40
C SER A 383 -28.76 -20.01 -11.43
N VAL A 384 -29.74 -19.76 -12.30
CA VAL A 384 -30.45 -18.48 -12.37
C VAL A 384 -31.08 -18.12 -11.03
N ASP A 385 -31.61 -19.11 -10.30
CA ASP A 385 -32.28 -18.89 -9.01
C ASP A 385 -31.28 -18.50 -7.90
N GLU A 386 -30.08 -19.05 -7.92
CA GLU A 386 -29.00 -18.65 -7.02
C GLU A 386 -28.62 -17.18 -7.22
N PHE A 387 -28.42 -16.75 -8.47
CA PHE A 387 -28.14 -15.35 -8.78
C PHE A 387 -29.34 -14.44 -8.47
N ARG A 388 -30.56 -14.86 -8.78
CA ARG A 388 -31.78 -14.10 -8.44
C ARG A 388 -31.86 -13.85 -6.94
N THR A 389 -31.58 -14.87 -6.13
CA THR A 389 -31.54 -14.78 -4.68
C THR A 389 -30.43 -13.84 -4.20
N ALA A 390 -29.23 -13.96 -4.79
CA ALA A 390 -28.09 -13.11 -4.47
C ALA A 390 -28.36 -11.62 -4.79
N PHE A 391 -28.84 -11.31 -6.00
CA PHE A 391 -29.15 -9.93 -6.37
C PHE A 391 -30.33 -9.35 -5.56
N ALA A 392 -31.32 -10.15 -5.19
CA ALA A 392 -32.43 -9.72 -4.35
C ALA A 392 -32.00 -9.42 -2.89
N ALA A 393 -30.90 -10.01 -2.44
CA ALA A 393 -30.32 -9.78 -1.11
C ALA A 393 -29.34 -8.60 -1.06
N LEU A 394 -28.92 -8.06 -2.20
CA LEU A 394 -28.08 -6.86 -2.25
C LEU A 394 -28.86 -5.62 -1.75
N PRO A 395 -28.24 -4.75 -0.96
CA PRO A 395 -28.82 -3.43 -0.66
C PRO A 395 -28.81 -2.53 -1.90
N GLN A 396 -29.48 -1.39 -1.81
CA GLN A 396 -29.64 -0.44 -2.92
C GLN A 396 -28.26 0.02 -3.46
N GLU A 397 -27.29 0.25 -2.60
CA GLU A 397 -25.92 0.62 -2.98
C GLU A 397 -25.25 -0.49 -3.80
N GLY A 398 -25.42 -1.75 -3.39
CA GLY A 398 -24.89 -2.90 -4.10
C GLY A 398 -25.50 -3.08 -5.49
N LEU A 399 -26.81 -2.86 -5.62
CA LEU A 399 -27.50 -2.87 -6.91
C LEU A 399 -27.08 -1.71 -7.81
N GLN A 400 -26.81 -0.54 -7.24
CA GLN A 400 -26.27 0.61 -7.99
C GLN A 400 -24.92 0.26 -8.62
N GLU A 401 -24.00 -0.31 -7.86
CA GLU A 401 -22.68 -0.74 -8.35
C GLU A 401 -22.82 -1.86 -9.40
N SER A 402 -23.77 -2.78 -9.19
CA SER A 402 -24.08 -3.82 -10.18
C SER A 402 -24.59 -3.23 -11.49
N ALA A 403 -25.48 -2.24 -11.45
CA ALA A 403 -25.98 -1.55 -12.64
C ALA A 403 -24.86 -0.82 -13.39
N GLN A 404 -23.97 -0.15 -12.64
CA GLN A 404 -22.79 0.49 -13.21
C GLN A 404 -21.84 -0.54 -13.87
N SER A 405 -21.65 -1.70 -13.23
CA SER A 405 -20.82 -2.78 -13.75
C SER A 405 -21.40 -3.41 -15.02
N LEU A 406 -22.73 -3.53 -15.11
CA LEU A 406 -23.41 -3.96 -16.35
C LEU A 406 -23.14 -2.99 -17.50
N PHE A 407 -23.26 -1.69 -17.24
CA PHE A 407 -22.95 -0.66 -18.22
C PHE A 407 -21.49 -0.74 -18.68
N GLN A 408 -20.54 -0.83 -17.75
CA GLN A 408 -19.11 -0.94 -18.06
C GLN A 408 -18.78 -2.21 -18.87
N ALA A 409 -19.39 -3.35 -18.52
CA ALA A 409 -19.20 -4.60 -19.24
C ALA A 409 -19.69 -4.50 -20.69
N LEU A 410 -20.87 -3.91 -20.90
CA LEU A 410 -21.43 -3.70 -22.25
C LEU A 410 -20.59 -2.69 -23.04
N GLU A 411 -20.16 -1.60 -22.42
CA GLU A 411 -19.32 -0.61 -23.08
C GLU A 411 -17.96 -1.20 -23.47
N GLY A 412 -17.37 -2.02 -22.61
CA GLY A 412 -16.12 -2.74 -22.86
C GLY A 412 -16.20 -3.76 -24.00
N ALA A 413 -17.40 -4.23 -24.36
CA ALA A 413 -17.59 -5.13 -25.50
C ALA A 413 -17.39 -4.46 -26.89
N ALA A 414 -17.17 -3.13 -26.92
CA ALA A 414 -16.84 -2.34 -28.12
C ALA A 414 -17.79 -2.62 -29.32
N GLU A 415 -17.30 -3.20 -30.39
CA GLU A 415 -18.12 -3.50 -31.59
C GLU A 415 -19.05 -4.73 -31.40
N GLN A 416 -18.84 -5.54 -30.37
CA GLN A 416 -19.67 -6.71 -30.08
C GLN A 416 -20.80 -6.42 -29.08
N ARG A 417 -21.14 -5.13 -28.84
CA ARG A 417 -22.12 -4.72 -27.82
C ARG A 417 -23.50 -5.36 -28.01
N GLU A 418 -24.00 -5.43 -29.24
CA GLU A 418 -25.31 -5.99 -29.53
C GLU A 418 -25.39 -7.49 -29.25
N ASP A 419 -24.35 -8.24 -29.64
CA ASP A 419 -24.24 -9.67 -29.32
C ASP A 419 -24.03 -9.90 -27.83
N TYR A 420 -23.21 -9.04 -27.17
CA TYR A 420 -23.00 -9.09 -25.73
C TYR A 420 -24.28 -8.77 -24.95
N TRP A 421 -25.04 -7.77 -25.41
CA TRP A 421 -26.36 -7.47 -24.86
C TRP A 421 -27.27 -8.69 -24.93
N LYS A 422 -27.51 -9.24 -26.11
CA LYS A 422 -28.40 -10.40 -26.33
C LYS A 422 -28.01 -11.64 -25.51
N ASN A 423 -26.72 -11.94 -25.50
CA ASN A 423 -26.23 -13.21 -24.96
C ASN A 423 -25.87 -13.15 -23.48
N ARG A 424 -25.67 -11.96 -22.91
CA ARG A 424 -25.17 -11.80 -21.55
C ARG A 424 -26.02 -10.86 -20.68
N VAL A 425 -26.21 -9.61 -21.11
CA VAL A 425 -26.89 -8.61 -20.30
C VAL A 425 -28.39 -8.81 -20.24
N GLN A 426 -29.03 -9.05 -21.39
CA GLN A 426 -30.48 -9.23 -21.49
C GLN A 426 -30.98 -10.43 -20.67
N PRO A 427 -30.34 -11.63 -20.73
CA PRO A 427 -30.74 -12.77 -19.90
C PRO A 427 -30.63 -12.46 -18.41
N LEU A 428 -29.52 -11.79 -17.95
CA LEU A 428 -29.35 -11.39 -16.58
C LEU A 428 -30.45 -10.39 -16.15
N TRP A 429 -30.72 -9.39 -16.98
CA TRP A 429 -31.73 -8.38 -16.71
C TRP A 429 -33.14 -9.01 -16.60
N GLN A 430 -33.49 -9.91 -17.50
CA GLN A 430 -34.80 -10.52 -17.52
C GLN A 430 -35.03 -11.54 -16.40
N GLN A 431 -34.02 -12.34 -16.09
CA GLN A 431 -34.15 -13.53 -15.24
C GLN A 431 -33.62 -13.36 -13.83
N VAL A 432 -32.64 -12.50 -13.65
CA VAL A 432 -31.88 -12.34 -12.37
C VAL A 432 -32.17 -11.01 -11.69
N TRP A 433 -32.20 -9.90 -12.43
CA TRP A 433 -32.30 -8.55 -11.85
C TRP A 433 -33.61 -8.38 -11.04
N PRO A 434 -33.56 -7.87 -9.79
CA PRO A 434 -34.74 -7.65 -8.96
C PRO A 434 -35.57 -6.49 -9.52
N LYS A 435 -36.90 -6.72 -9.64
CA LYS A 435 -37.85 -5.77 -10.25
C LYS A 435 -38.75 -5.08 -9.20
N SER A 436 -38.26 -4.95 -7.96
CA SER A 436 -39.01 -4.24 -6.91
C SER A 436 -38.87 -2.72 -7.08
N ARG A 437 -39.99 -2.01 -6.94
CA ARG A 437 -39.99 -0.53 -6.95
C ARG A 437 -39.25 0.08 -5.77
N ASP A 438 -39.19 -0.62 -4.65
CA ASP A 438 -38.51 -0.15 -3.44
C ASP A 438 -37.00 -0.04 -3.62
N LEU A 439 -36.45 -0.70 -4.64
CA LEU A 439 -35.03 -0.68 -5.00
C LEU A 439 -34.70 0.39 -6.04
N ALA A 440 -35.69 1.13 -6.54
CA ALA A 440 -35.46 2.19 -7.52
C ALA A 440 -34.78 3.40 -6.88
N SER A 441 -33.68 3.85 -7.52
CA SER A 441 -33.00 5.10 -7.16
C SER A 441 -32.63 5.88 -8.43
N SER A 442 -32.43 7.19 -8.31
CA SER A 442 -32.00 8.04 -9.43
C SER A 442 -30.68 7.54 -10.05
N LYS A 443 -29.76 7.09 -9.23
CA LYS A 443 -28.45 6.58 -9.69
C LYS A 443 -28.57 5.22 -10.42
N ILE A 444 -29.43 4.32 -9.93
CA ILE A 444 -29.72 3.07 -10.64
C ILE A 444 -30.38 3.39 -11.97
N ALA A 445 -31.39 4.28 -12.00
CA ALA A 445 -32.07 4.70 -13.22
C ALA A 445 -31.10 5.34 -14.24
N GLU A 446 -30.17 6.17 -13.77
CA GLU A 446 -29.10 6.74 -14.61
C GLU A 446 -28.22 5.67 -15.24
N SER A 447 -27.72 4.72 -14.43
CA SER A 447 -26.87 3.63 -14.92
C SER A 447 -27.61 2.73 -15.90
N LEU A 448 -28.89 2.41 -15.65
CA LEU A 448 -29.73 1.63 -16.55
C LEU A 448 -30.07 2.38 -17.84
N SER A 449 -30.27 3.68 -17.78
CA SER A 449 -30.48 4.51 -18.98
C SER A 449 -29.22 4.53 -19.86
N ARG A 450 -28.05 4.66 -19.26
CA ARG A 450 -26.76 4.55 -19.96
C ARG A 450 -26.57 3.16 -20.57
N LEU A 451 -26.95 2.11 -19.83
CA LEU A 451 -26.90 0.72 -20.31
C LEU A 451 -27.78 0.53 -21.56
N ALA A 452 -29.01 1.05 -21.52
CA ALA A 452 -29.93 0.98 -22.67
C ALA A 452 -29.34 1.70 -23.90
N ILE A 453 -28.80 2.90 -23.72
CA ILE A 453 -28.14 3.65 -24.82
C ILE A 453 -26.94 2.88 -25.37
N ALA A 454 -26.13 2.25 -24.49
CA ALA A 454 -24.96 1.50 -24.90
C ALA A 454 -25.30 0.23 -25.72
N ALA A 455 -26.54 -0.27 -25.63
CA ALA A 455 -27.04 -1.42 -26.42
C ALA A 455 -27.17 -1.12 -27.91
N ARG A 456 -27.03 0.12 -28.37
CA ARG A 456 -27.08 0.55 -29.79
C ARG A 456 -28.34 0.09 -30.52
N GLY A 457 -28.19 -0.79 -31.52
CA GLY A 457 -29.33 -1.33 -32.32
C GLY A 457 -30.34 -2.12 -31.49
N GLU A 458 -29.95 -2.60 -30.31
CA GLU A 458 -30.82 -3.29 -29.34
C GLU A 458 -31.52 -2.32 -28.35
N PHE A 459 -31.32 -1.01 -28.49
CA PHE A 459 -31.91 0.01 -27.61
C PHE A 459 -33.44 -0.18 -27.41
N PRO A 460 -34.30 -0.48 -28.45
CA PRO A 460 -35.70 -0.66 -28.21
C PRO A 460 -36.04 -1.87 -27.32
N ALA A 461 -35.19 -2.87 -27.30
CA ALA A 461 -35.34 -4.05 -26.42
C ALA A 461 -34.73 -3.86 -25.05
N ALA A 462 -33.87 -2.82 -24.89
CA ALA A 462 -33.20 -2.49 -23.66
C ALA A 462 -34.00 -1.49 -22.78
N LEU A 463 -34.95 -0.74 -23.36
CA LEU A 463 -35.92 0.10 -22.68
C LEU A 463 -37.04 -0.71 -22.06
#